data_85b7ca14425fcbd9703f73fadc99881c
#
_entry.id   85b7ca14425fcbd9703f73fadc99881c
#
_cell.length_a   1.000
_cell.length_b   1.000
_cell.length_c   1.000
_cell.angle_alpha   90.00
_cell.angle_beta   90.00
_cell.angle_gamma   90.00
#
_symmetry.space_group_name_H-M   'P 1'
#
loop_
_entity.id
_entity.type
_entity.pdbx_description
1 polymer ?
#
loop_
_entity_poly.entity_id
_entity_poly.type
_entity_poly.pdbx_seq_one_letter_code
_entity_poly.pdbx_strand_id
1 'polypeptide(L)'
;MLRGKPLVVTMLCASAFLVIGCGRSGSDTRSTQSGEKSGDKGVLNLYIWTDYMAPDTIASFEKMTGIKVRVSYFDTNETLEARVLTGNSGFDVVLPTAPFFQRQIRSGAYLPLDKTKLPNLVNLDPAIMARVALNDPGNAHGVVYAWGTYGIGYNAKMVADALPNAPLNSWRLIFDPANAARLAKCGINFLDAPAGVVRLVLKYLGKNPNAATPQDLADVEAVLSKIRPYVRTIDSSIDIQAMANGDICVALGYNGSFVQARSRAKEAKNGIDIGYTIPDEGSLLWFDMLAIPRDAPNAANAHLFINYLMTPQVIANISNFIGFADAKSAASSLLDASIAADPIVYPPRDQQQRLFVQSEDSPEQSRAITRLWQKFKTAQ
;
A
#
# COMPACT_ATOMS: atom_id res chain seq x y z
N MET A 1 -21.59 -61.23 -6.29
CA MET A 1 -21.81 -61.91 -7.55
C MET A 1 -21.13 -61.10 -8.67
N LEU A 2 -20.24 -61.83 -9.42
CA LEU A 2 -19.63 -61.55 -10.71
C LEU A 2 -18.71 -60.30 -10.78
N ARG A 3 -17.41 -60.34 -10.63
CA ARG A 3 -16.25 -60.95 -11.38
C ARG A 3 -16.20 -60.53 -12.86
N GLY A 4 -15.12 -59.81 -13.26
CA GLY A 4 -14.62 -59.63 -14.59
C GLY A 4 -13.30 -58.83 -14.63
N LYS A 5 -12.15 -59.54 -14.68
CA LYS A 5 -10.80 -59.13 -15.09
C LYS A 5 -10.53 -59.73 -16.46
N PRO A 6 -9.35 -59.54 -17.10
CA PRO A 6 -8.69 -58.40 -17.69
C PRO A 6 -8.39 -58.64 -19.22
N LEU A 7 -7.80 -57.71 -19.93
CA LEU A 7 -7.07 -58.04 -21.16
C LEU A 7 -5.83 -57.15 -21.33
N VAL A 8 -4.67 -57.82 -21.29
CA VAL A 8 -3.34 -57.34 -21.66
C VAL A 8 -3.18 -57.56 -23.15
N VAL A 9 -2.69 -56.59 -23.90
CA VAL A 9 -2.08 -56.82 -25.23
C VAL A 9 -0.77 -56.05 -25.32
N THR A 10 0.31 -56.85 -25.32
CA THR A 10 1.66 -56.47 -25.63
C THR A 10 1.88 -56.54 -27.13
N MET A 11 2.50 -55.57 -27.77
CA MET A 11 3.10 -55.77 -29.09
C MET A 11 4.40 -54.97 -29.20
N LEU A 12 5.52 -55.74 -29.20
CA LEU A 12 6.83 -55.32 -29.59
C LEU A 12 6.91 -55.17 -31.11
N CYS A 13 7.61 -54.19 -31.63
CA CYS A 13 8.33 -54.27 -32.89
C CYS A 13 9.59 -53.39 -32.83
N ALA A 14 10.72 -54.03 -32.83
CA ALA A 14 12.03 -53.46 -33.04
C ALA A 14 12.33 -53.34 -34.55
N SER A 15 12.94 -52.25 -34.96
CA SER A 15 13.71 -52.22 -36.21
C SER A 15 14.85 -51.21 -36.08
N ALA A 16 16.05 -51.75 -36.08
CA ALA A 16 17.30 -51.02 -36.13
C ALA A 16 17.63 -50.61 -37.57
N PHE A 17 18.12 -49.39 -37.75
CA PHE A 17 18.93 -49.00 -38.91
C PHE A 17 20.15 -48.22 -38.45
N LEU A 18 21.32 -48.87 -38.63
CA LEU A 18 22.63 -48.25 -38.58
C LEU A 18 22.87 -47.48 -39.89
N VAL A 19 23.29 -46.24 -39.80
CA VAL A 19 24.06 -45.57 -40.86
C VAL A 19 25.25 -44.85 -40.23
N ILE A 20 26.42 -45.31 -40.57
CA ILE A 20 27.74 -44.76 -40.29
C ILE A 20 28.00 -43.61 -41.29
N GLY A 21 28.37 -42.44 -40.81
CA GLY A 21 28.86 -41.33 -41.63
C GLY A 21 29.87 -40.49 -40.86
N CYS A 22 31.12 -40.59 -41.27
CA CYS A 22 32.30 -39.89 -40.74
C CYS A 22 32.31 -38.39 -41.03
N GLY A 23 32.73 -37.60 -40.01
CA GLY A 23 33.70 -36.54 -40.21
C GLY A 23 33.23 -35.12 -40.44
N ARG A 24 33.36 -34.25 -39.43
CA ARG A 24 34.19 -33.03 -39.51
C ARG A 24 34.14 -32.25 -38.19
N SER A 25 35.33 -32.04 -37.61
CA SER A 25 35.52 -31.10 -36.50
C SER A 25 35.14 -29.68 -36.91
N GLY A 26 34.14 -29.14 -36.24
CA GLY A 26 33.79 -27.71 -36.24
C GLY A 26 33.62 -27.30 -34.79
N SER A 27 34.49 -26.43 -34.30
CA SER A 27 34.43 -25.81 -32.99
C SER A 27 33.22 -24.87 -32.93
N ASP A 28 32.07 -25.36 -32.48
CA ASP A 28 30.94 -24.50 -32.17
C ASP A 28 31.10 -23.92 -30.77
N THR A 29 31.55 -22.67 -30.72
CA THR A 29 31.35 -21.75 -29.61
C THR A 29 29.85 -21.57 -29.41
N ARG A 30 29.26 -22.33 -28.48
CA ARG A 30 27.93 -22.05 -27.97
C ARG A 30 27.98 -20.71 -27.26
N SER A 31 27.61 -19.64 -27.98
CA SER A 31 27.12 -18.42 -27.35
C SER A 31 25.82 -18.75 -26.60
N THR A 32 25.89 -18.76 -25.28
CA THR A 32 24.70 -18.68 -24.42
C THR A 32 24.02 -17.35 -24.68
N GLN A 33 23.16 -17.29 -25.68
CA GLN A 33 22.13 -16.25 -25.75
C GLN A 33 21.18 -16.52 -24.59
N SER A 34 21.31 -15.70 -23.54
CA SER A 34 20.23 -15.46 -22.59
C SER A 34 19.06 -14.91 -23.41
N GLY A 35 18.07 -15.76 -23.67
CA GLY A 35 16.87 -15.34 -24.39
C GLY A 35 16.16 -14.27 -23.57
N GLU A 36 16.34 -13.00 -23.94
CA GLU A 36 15.41 -11.96 -23.56
C GLU A 36 14.04 -12.43 -24.06
N LYS A 37 13.12 -12.69 -23.13
CA LYS A 37 11.71 -12.91 -23.47
C LYS A 37 11.25 -11.64 -24.18
N SER A 38 11.06 -11.67 -25.49
CA SER A 38 10.51 -10.58 -26.27
C SER A 38 9.08 -10.35 -25.77
N GLY A 39 8.91 -9.34 -24.93
CA GLY A 39 7.59 -8.84 -24.55
C GLY A 39 6.85 -8.29 -25.78
N ASP A 40 5.53 -8.24 -25.69
CA ASP A 40 4.69 -7.55 -26.68
C ASP A 40 4.94 -6.05 -26.59
N LYS A 41 5.76 -5.51 -27.51
CA LYS A 41 6.24 -4.11 -27.47
C LYS A 41 5.12 -3.06 -27.40
N GLY A 42 3.87 -3.45 -27.69
CA GLY A 42 2.71 -2.57 -27.67
C GLY A 42 1.83 -2.68 -26.41
N VAL A 43 2.28 -3.38 -25.34
CA VAL A 43 1.48 -3.65 -24.14
C VAL A 43 2.22 -3.26 -22.87
N LEU A 44 1.47 -2.84 -21.85
CA LEU A 44 1.88 -2.68 -20.45
C LEU A 44 0.88 -3.41 -19.55
N ASN A 45 1.37 -4.28 -18.66
CA ASN A 45 0.54 -4.95 -17.68
C ASN A 45 0.72 -4.27 -16.31
N LEU A 46 -0.33 -3.60 -15.85
CA LEU A 46 -0.37 -2.84 -14.60
C LEU A 46 -1.10 -3.64 -13.52
N TYR A 47 -0.54 -3.71 -12.30
CA TYR A 47 -1.18 -4.31 -11.13
C TYR A 47 -1.27 -3.28 -10.01
N ILE A 48 -2.48 -2.83 -9.70
CA ILE A 48 -2.75 -1.64 -8.88
C ILE A 48 -3.92 -1.87 -7.93
N TRP A 49 -4.02 -1.05 -6.89
CA TRP A 49 -5.18 -0.97 -6.01
C TRP A 49 -6.44 -0.55 -6.79
N THR A 50 -7.61 -1.02 -6.35
CA THR A 50 -8.90 -0.62 -6.92
C THR A 50 -9.14 0.88 -6.71
N ASP A 51 -9.72 1.57 -7.71
CA ASP A 51 -10.07 3.00 -7.67
C ASP A 51 -8.91 3.95 -7.32
N TYR A 52 -7.69 3.59 -7.74
CA TYR A 52 -6.48 4.27 -7.35
C TYR A 52 -5.80 5.07 -8.48
N MET A 53 -6.52 5.33 -9.57
CA MET A 53 -6.03 6.11 -10.71
C MET A 53 -7.17 6.92 -11.35
N ALA A 54 -6.91 8.16 -11.73
CA ALA A 54 -7.91 9.01 -12.40
C ALA A 54 -8.34 8.38 -13.74
N PRO A 55 -9.63 8.46 -14.08
CA PRO A 55 -10.22 7.70 -15.21
C PRO A 55 -9.56 7.94 -16.57
N ASP A 56 -9.08 9.16 -16.84
CA ASP A 56 -8.48 9.57 -18.10
C ASP A 56 -6.98 9.24 -18.22
N THR A 57 -6.32 8.86 -17.12
CA THR A 57 -4.87 8.67 -17.04
C THR A 57 -4.39 7.61 -18.04
N ILE A 58 -5.03 6.44 -18.04
CA ILE A 58 -4.66 5.32 -18.93
C ILE A 58 -4.95 5.67 -20.37
N ALA A 59 -6.14 6.19 -20.66
CA ALA A 59 -6.53 6.54 -22.03
C ALA A 59 -5.59 7.59 -22.65
N SER A 60 -5.15 8.56 -21.85
CA SER A 60 -4.20 9.59 -22.27
C SER A 60 -2.81 9.01 -22.56
N PHE A 61 -2.32 8.09 -21.72
CA PHE A 61 -1.06 7.37 -21.96
C PHE A 61 -1.12 6.53 -23.23
N GLU A 62 -2.18 5.76 -23.42
CA GLU A 62 -2.39 4.94 -24.63
C GLU A 62 -2.43 5.80 -25.91
N LYS A 63 -3.15 6.93 -25.86
CA LYS A 63 -3.23 7.87 -26.98
C LYS A 63 -1.86 8.47 -27.32
N MET A 64 -1.06 8.80 -26.31
CA MET A 64 0.25 9.43 -26.47
C MET A 64 1.30 8.45 -27.02
N THR A 65 1.27 7.19 -26.58
CA THR A 65 2.36 6.23 -26.82
C THR A 65 2.00 5.11 -27.79
N GLY A 66 0.72 4.84 -28.03
CA GLY A 66 0.24 3.65 -28.73
C GLY A 66 0.34 2.36 -27.92
N ILE A 67 0.83 2.39 -26.67
CA ILE A 67 0.98 1.24 -25.79
C ILE A 67 -0.36 0.96 -25.12
N LYS A 68 -0.87 -0.27 -25.22
CA LYS A 68 -2.10 -0.69 -24.55
C LYS A 68 -1.83 -1.09 -23.10
N VAL A 69 -2.60 -0.53 -22.16
CA VAL A 69 -2.49 -0.83 -20.73
C VAL A 69 -3.54 -1.86 -20.33
N ARG A 70 -3.08 -3.02 -19.84
CA ARG A 70 -3.92 -4.06 -19.23
C ARG A 70 -3.84 -3.92 -17.72
N VAL A 71 -4.96 -3.58 -17.09
CA VAL A 71 -5.04 -3.36 -15.64
C VAL A 71 -5.56 -4.61 -14.96
N SER A 72 -4.88 -4.98 -13.88
CA SER A 72 -5.35 -5.95 -12.89
C SER A 72 -5.35 -5.28 -11.51
N TYR A 73 -6.24 -5.74 -10.64
CA TYR A 73 -6.41 -5.16 -9.32
C TYR A 73 -6.07 -6.15 -8.21
N PHE A 74 -5.65 -5.63 -7.07
CA PHE A 74 -5.48 -6.39 -5.84
C PHE A 74 -6.01 -5.58 -4.64
N ASP A 75 -6.33 -6.29 -3.56
CA ASP A 75 -6.95 -5.72 -2.37
C ASP A 75 -6.01 -5.69 -1.15
N THR A 76 -4.93 -6.49 -1.17
CA THR A 76 -3.97 -6.57 -0.06
C THR A 76 -2.53 -6.64 -0.57
N ASN A 77 -1.59 -6.08 0.22
CA ASN A 77 -0.17 -6.20 -0.07
C ASN A 77 0.32 -7.65 -0.08
N GLU A 78 -0.30 -8.53 0.72
CA GLU A 78 0.00 -9.96 0.78
C GLU A 78 -0.32 -10.64 -0.55
N THR A 79 -1.44 -10.28 -1.19
CA THR A 79 -1.83 -10.78 -2.52
C THR A 79 -0.82 -10.35 -3.57
N LEU A 80 -0.41 -9.06 -3.56
CA LEU A 80 0.64 -8.57 -4.45
C LEU A 80 1.97 -9.29 -4.19
N GLU A 81 2.38 -9.41 -2.92
CA GLU A 81 3.62 -10.06 -2.53
C GLU A 81 3.70 -11.50 -3.01
N ALA A 82 2.65 -12.29 -2.75
CA ALA A 82 2.59 -13.67 -3.22
C ALA A 82 2.78 -13.75 -4.74
N ARG A 83 2.26 -12.77 -5.48
CA ARG A 83 2.36 -12.73 -6.94
C ARG A 83 3.76 -12.41 -7.43
N VAL A 84 4.43 -11.40 -6.84
CA VAL A 84 5.75 -10.96 -7.30
C VAL A 84 6.88 -11.87 -6.82
N LEU A 85 6.74 -12.52 -5.64
CA LEU A 85 7.75 -13.42 -5.11
C LEU A 85 7.77 -14.80 -5.76
N THR A 86 6.64 -15.26 -6.31
CA THR A 86 6.58 -16.55 -7.05
C THR A 86 7.32 -16.50 -8.39
N GLY A 87 7.59 -15.31 -8.92
CA GLY A 87 8.15 -15.13 -10.26
C GLY A 87 7.14 -15.40 -11.37
N ASN A 88 7.47 -15.00 -12.60
CA ASN A 88 6.56 -15.00 -13.74
C ASN A 88 5.24 -14.30 -13.42
N SER A 89 5.33 -13.16 -12.74
CA SER A 89 4.18 -12.37 -12.33
C SER A 89 3.32 -11.94 -13.52
N GLY A 90 3.96 -11.70 -14.66
CA GLY A 90 3.35 -11.22 -15.88
C GLY A 90 3.04 -9.73 -15.87
N PHE A 91 3.41 -9.02 -14.80
CA PHE A 91 3.20 -7.58 -14.65
C PHE A 91 4.45 -6.77 -14.99
N ASP A 92 4.24 -5.55 -15.49
CA ASP A 92 5.30 -4.61 -15.83
C ASP A 92 5.47 -3.52 -14.77
N VAL A 93 4.35 -3.08 -14.18
CA VAL A 93 4.32 -2.10 -13.07
C VAL A 93 3.40 -2.61 -11.98
N VAL A 94 3.85 -2.51 -10.74
CA VAL A 94 3.09 -2.86 -9.53
C VAL A 94 3.17 -1.75 -8.48
N LEU A 95 2.20 -1.69 -7.55
CA LEU A 95 2.10 -0.64 -6.53
C LEU A 95 2.11 -1.20 -5.09
N PRO A 96 3.24 -1.71 -4.58
CA PRO A 96 3.35 -2.12 -3.18
C PRO A 96 3.43 -0.93 -2.23
N THR A 97 2.97 -1.11 -0.99
CA THR A 97 3.21 -0.16 0.10
C THR A 97 4.62 -0.35 0.69
N ALA A 98 5.26 0.73 1.14
CA ALA A 98 6.68 0.79 1.46
C ALA A 98 7.25 -0.31 2.38
N PRO A 99 6.61 -0.77 3.48
CA PRO A 99 7.16 -1.86 4.31
C PRO A 99 7.24 -3.21 3.56
N PHE A 100 6.22 -3.51 2.74
CA PHE A 100 6.23 -4.69 1.86
C PHE A 100 7.26 -4.54 0.76
N PHE A 101 7.32 -3.36 0.15
CA PHE A 101 8.29 -3.03 -0.87
C PHE A 101 9.73 -3.25 -0.42
N GLN A 102 10.11 -2.80 0.79
CA GLN A 102 11.43 -3.02 1.38
C GLN A 102 11.78 -4.51 1.46
N ARG A 103 10.85 -5.34 1.95
CA ARG A 103 11.03 -6.80 2.05
C ARG A 103 11.17 -7.45 0.68
N GLN A 104 10.35 -7.03 -0.26
CA GLN A 104 10.34 -7.52 -1.63
C GLN A 104 11.63 -7.15 -2.38
N ILE A 105 12.20 -5.94 -2.16
CA ILE A 105 13.52 -5.55 -2.68
C ILE A 105 14.59 -6.52 -2.19
N ARG A 106 14.62 -6.80 -0.87
CA ARG A 106 15.61 -7.73 -0.30
C ARG A 106 15.49 -9.15 -0.84
N SER A 107 14.29 -9.56 -1.19
CA SER A 107 14.01 -10.84 -1.86
C SER A 107 14.33 -10.81 -3.36
N GLY A 108 14.76 -9.66 -3.88
CA GLY A 108 15.12 -9.48 -5.28
C GLY A 108 13.92 -9.47 -6.23
N ALA A 109 12.74 -9.06 -5.77
CA ALA A 109 11.53 -9.06 -6.58
C ALA A 109 11.49 -7.96 -7.65
N TYR A 110 12.29 -6.91 -7.51
CA TYR A 110 12.25 -5.73 -8.37
C TYR A 110 13.53 -5.46 -9.12
N LEU A 111 13.41 -4.85 -10.30
CA LEU A 111 14.54 -4.29 -11.05
C LEU A 111 14.97 -2.98 -10.41
N PRO A 112 16.28 -2.69 -10.36
CA PRO A 112 16.74 -1.31 -10.20
C PRO A 112 16.22 -0.45 -11.36
N LEU A 113 15.75 0.76 -11.03
CA LEU A 113 15.25 1.71 -12.02
C LEU A 113 16.39 2.32 -12.84
N ASP A 114 16.23 2.34 -14.15
CA ASP A 114 17.08 3.12 -15.04
C ASP A 114 16.66 4.59 -14.97
N LYS A 115 17.33 5.36 -14.11
CA LYS A 115 17.01 6.77 -13.87
C LYS A 115 17.20 7.65 -15.12
N THR A 116 17.97 7.21 -16.10
CA THR A 116 18.14 7.94 -17.36
C THR A 116 16.85 7.96 -18.19
N LYS A 117 15.96 6.98 -17.97
CA LYS A 117 14.64 6.88 -18.60
C LYS A 117 13.55 7.62 -17.81
N LEU A 118 13.89 8.22 -16.69
CA LEU A 118 12.96 8.87 -15.76
C LEU A 118 13.29 10.36 -15.56
N PRO A 119 13.34 11.18 -16.62
CA PRO A 119 13.69 12.60 -16.50
C PRO A 119 12.76 13.38 -15.56
N ASN A 120 11.50 12.92 -15.36
CA ASN A 120 10.52 13.55 -14.47
C ASN A 120 10.80 13.31 -12.97
N LEU A 121 11.84 12.54 -12.60
CA LEU A 121 12.28 12.42 -11.20
C LEU A 121 12.63 13.77 -10.56
N VAL A 122 13.03 14.76 -11.35
CA VAL A 122 13.33 16.12 -10.88
C VAL A 122 12.11 16.83 -10.26
N ASN A 123 10.90 16.35 -10.55
CA ASN A 123 9.67 16.91 -10.02
C ASN A 123 9.36 16.44 -8.60
N LEU A 124 10.07 15.44 -8.07
CA LEU A 124 9.79 14.85 -6.76
C LEU A 124 10.33 15.73 -5.62
N ASP A 125 9.59 15.81 -4.52
CA ASP A 125 10.00 16.53 -3.31
C ASP A 125 11.17 15.81 -2.62
N PRO A 126 12.35 16.48 -2.48
CA PRO A 126 13.51 15.87 -1.85
C PRO A 126 13.27 15.41 -0.39
N ALA A 127 12.39 16.09 0.35
CA ALA A 127 12.08 15.73 1.74
C ALA A 127 11.26 14.42 1.79
N ILE A 128 10.34 14.22 0.87
CA ILE A 128 9.61 12.95 0.73
C ILE A 128 10.55 11.85 0.27
N MET A 129 11.39 12.10 -0.73
CA MET A 129 12.35 11.12 -1.25
C MET A 129 13.38 10.68 -0.20
N ALA A 130 13.81 11.59 0.70
CA ALA A 130 14.68 11.22 1.82
C ALA A 130 14.00 10.25 2.82
N ARG A 131 12.69 10.36 2.99
CA ARG A 131 11.91 9.43 3.84
C ARG A 131 11.68 8.08 3.16
N VAL A 132 11.40 8.08 1.86
CA VAL A 132 11.29 6.86 1.04
C VAL A 132 12.59 6.06 1.05
N ALA A 133 13.74 6.75 1.05
CA ALA A 133 15.06 6.13 1.10
C ALA A 133 15.32 5.27 2.36
N LEU A 134 14.51 5.40 3.41
CA LEU A 134 14.55 4.51 4.57
C LEU A 134 14.08 3.09 4.23
N ASN A 135 13.22 2.95 3.23
CA ASN A 135 12.70 1.66 2.75
C ASN A 135 13.35 1.22 1.43
N ASP A 136 13.86 2.15 0.63
CA ASP A 136 14.55 1.91 -0.65
C ASP A 136 15.84 2.74 -0.71
N PRO A 137 16.96 2.26 -0.16
CA PRO A 137 18.23 3.00 -0.12
C PRO A 137 18.63 3.54 -1.50
N GLY A 138 18.85 4.87 -1.56
CA GLY A 138 19.16 5.56 -2.80
C GLY A 138 17.96 5.72 -3.75
N ASN A 139 16.74 5.36 -3.35
CA ASN A 139 15.56 5.33 -4.21
C ASN A 139 15.86 4.58 -5.52
N ALA A 140 16.40 3.36 -5.37
CA ALA A 140 16.96 2.61 -6.47
C ALA A 140 15.93 1.77 -7.22
N HIS A 141 14.83 1.34 -6.58
CA HIS A 141 13.91 0.34 -7.12
C HIS A 141 12.49 0.88 -7.35
N GLY A 142 12.12 1.99 -6.73
CA GLY A 142 10.77 2.51 -6.84
C GLY A 142 10.68 4.03 -6.89
N VAL A 143 9.51 4.49 -7.36
CA VAL A 143 9.11 5.89 -7.35
C VAL A 143 7.85 6.01 -6.51
N VAL A 144 7.81 6.99 -5.61
CA VAL A 144 6.61 7.24 -4.82
C VAL A 144 5.46 7.69 -5.73
N TYR A 145 4.33 7.00 -5.60
CA TYR A 145 3.09 7.29 -6.30
C TYR A 145 2.19 8.21 -5.48
N ALA A 146 1.87 7.77 -4.28
CA ALA A 146 1.08 8.51 -3.32
C ALA A 146 1.62 8.30 -1.90
N TRP A 147 1.29 9.22 -1.00
CA TRP A 147 1.59 9.09 0.41
C TRP A 147 0.45 9.62 1.26
N GLY A 148 0.41 9.16 2.49
CA GLY A 148 -0.58 9.61 3.44
C GLY A 148 -0.21 9.26 4.87
N THR A 149 -1.13 9.54 5.78
CA THR A 149 -0.92 9.37 7.20
C THR A 149 -2.00 8.48 7.82
N TYR A 150 -1.62 7.81 8.90
CA TYR A 150 -2.59 7.28 9.84
C TYR A 150 -3.00 8.42 10.79
N GLY A 151 -4.23 8.37 11.26
CA GLY A 151 -4.72 9.35 12.22
C GLY A 151 -6.09 8.98 12.76
N ILE A 152 -6.70 9.94 13.42
CA ILE A 152 -8.03 9.79 14.00
C ILE A 152 -9.00 10.66 13.21
N GLY A 153 -9.95 10.02 12.52
CA GLY A 153 -11.12 10.69 11.99
C GLY A 153 -12.24 10.74 13.04
N TYR A 154 -12.98 11.83 13.06
CA TYR A 154 -14.03 12.00 14.06
C TYR A 154 -15.20 12.81 13.54
N ASN A 155 -16.41 12.48 13.99
CA ASN A 155 -17.58 13.34 13.85
C ASN A 155 -17.56 14.37 14.99
N ALA A 156 -17.35 15.63 14.65
CA ALA A 156 -17.10 16.69 15.62
C ALA A 156 -18.22 16.81 16.67
N LYS A 157 -19.48 16.81 16.22
CA LYS A 157 -20.63 16.92 17.11
C LYS A 157 -20.80 15.69 18.00
N MET A 158 -20.76 14.49 17.44
CA MET A 158 -20.97 13.25 18.21
C MET A 158 -19.89 13.05 19.26
N VAL A 159 -18.64 13.38 18.94
CA VAL A 159 -17.54 13.33 19.90
C VAL A 159 -17.71 14.34 21.00
N ALA A 160 -18.08 15.60 20.69
CA ALA A 160 -18.31 16.63 21.70
C ALA A 160 -19.47 16.25 22.64
N ASP A 161 -20.55 15.66 22.11
CA ASP A 161 -21.70 15.20 22.90
C ASP A 161 -21.31 14.02 23.82
N ALA A 162 -20.49 13.07 23.34
CA ALA A 162 -20.08 11.90 24.11
C ALA A 162 -18.97 12.20 25.11
N LEU A 163 -18.01 13.04 24.73
CA LEU A 163 -16.81 13.36 25.52
C LEU A 163 -16.52 14.87 25.41
N PRO A 164 -17.19 15.73 26.22
CA PRO A 164 -16.84 17.14 26.33
C PRO A 164 -15.36 17.29 26.69
N ASN A 165 -14.65 18.21 26.02
CA ASN A 165 -13.19 18.39 26.12
C ASN A 165 -12.37 17.17 25.66
N ALA A 166 -12.84 16.48 24.64
CA ALA A 166 -12.12 15.35 24.03
C ALA A 166 -10.69 15.77 23.63
N PRO A 167 -9.66 14.96 23.96
CA PRO A 167 -8.27 15.21 23.56
C PRO A 167 -8.07 14.87 22.08
N LEU A 168 -8.63 15.66 21.16
CA LEU A 168 -8.66 15.39 19.72
C LEU A 168 -7.25 15.26 19.10
N ASN A 169 -6.25 15.92 19.67
CA ASN A 169 -4.87 15.92 19.18
C ASN A 169 -4.00 14.86 19.86
N SER A 170 -4.57 13.84 20.51
CA SER A 170 -3.82 12.80 21.22
C SER A 170 -4.41 11.42 20.99
N TRP A 171 -3.55 10.41 20.88
CA TRP A 171 -3.94 9.00 20.87
C TRP A 171 -4.72 8.59 22.12
N ARG A 172 -4.66 9.37 23.20
CA ARG A 172 -5.51 9.18 24.40
C ARG A 172 -6.99 9.17 24.05
N LEU A 173 -7.41 9.82 22.97
CA LEU A 173 -8.81 9.85 22.55
C LEU A 173 -9.37 8.42 22.43
N ILE A 174 -8.60 7.50 21.85
CA ILE A 174 -9.04 6.13 21.55
C ILE A 174 -8.30 5.05 22.36
N PHE A 175 -7.09 5.30 22.88
CA PHE A 175 -6.32 4.30 23.63
C PHE A 175 -6.45 4.43 25.15
N ASP A 176 -7.02 5.51 25.67
CA ASP A 176 -7.37 5.64 27.08
C ASP A 176 -8.75 4.97 27.32
N PRO A 177 -8.83 3.94 28.20
CA PRO A 177 -10.08 3.22 28.42
C PRO A 177 -11.24 4.10 28.92
N ALA A 178 -10.96 5.16 29.67
CA ALA A 178 -12.00 6.07 30.16
C ALA A 178 -12.64 6.87 29.02
N ASN A 179 -11.83 7.33 28.05
CA ASN A 179 -12.31 8.01 26.86
C ASN A 179 -13.03 7.04 25.93
N ALA A 180 -12.41 5.87 25.65
CA ALA A 180 -12.98 4.84 24.78
C ALA A 180 -14.36 4.36 25.28
N ALA A 181 -14.53 4.19 26.60
CA ALA A 181 -15.81 3.82 27.21
C ALA A 181 -16.93 4.85 26.93
N ARG A 182 -16.61 6.14 26.91
CA ARG A 182 -17.56 7.20 26.60
C ARG A 182 -17.92 7.23 25.11
N LEU A 183 -16.93 7.06 24.25
CA LEU A 183 -17.09 7.05 22.80
C LEU A 183 -17.71 5.75 22.26
N ALA A 184 -17.70 4.66 23.04
CA ALA A 184 -18.35 3.39 22.67
C ALA A 184 -19.83 3.56 22.32
N LYS A 185 -20.54 4.50 22.95
CA LYS A 185 -21.96 4.78 22.68
C LYS A 185 -22.22 5.24 21.26
N CYS A 186 -21.35 6.07 20.73
CA CYS A 186 -21.45 6.56 19.34
C CYS A 186 -20.65 5.72 18.34
N GLY A 187 -19.75 4.86 18.81
CA GLY A 187 -19.05 3.87 18.01
C GLY A 187 -17.62 4.25 17.62
N ILE A 188 -16.72 3.30 17.83
CA ILE A 188 -15.30 3.38 17.50
C ILE A 188 -15.00 2.29 16.47
N ASN A 189 -14.37 2.65 15.34
CA ASN A 189 -13.81 1.73 14.36
C ASN A 189 -12.27 1.75 14.38
N PHE A 190 -11.65 0.59 14.25
CA PHE A 190 -10.21 0.48 14.06
C PHE A 190 -9.91 -0.10 12.68
N LEU A 191 -8.90 0.47 12.04
CA LEU A 191 -8.30 -0.08 10.84
C LEU A 191 -7.76 -1.49 11.10
N ASP A 192 -8.06 -2.46 10.23
CA ASP A 192 -7.48 -3.82 10.31
C ASP A 192 -6.07 -3.83 9.71
N ALA A 193 -5.13 -3.18 10.42
CA ALA A 193 -3.74 -3.02 10.01
C ALA A 193 -2.79 -3.25 11.20
N PRO A 194 -2.54 -4.53 11.55
CA PRO A 194 -1.86 -4.91 12.80
C PRO A 194 -0.52 -4.20 13.00
N ALA A 195 0.34 -4.21 12.01
CA ALA A 195 1.66 -3.62 12.12
C ALA A 195 1.62 -2.09 12.34
N GLY A 196 0.69 -1.41 11.67
CA GLY A 196 0.47 0.03 11.84
C GLY A 196 -0.09 0.35 13.22
N VAL A 197 -1.19 -0.27 13.61
CA VAL A 197 -1.87 0.00 14.89
C VAL A 197 -0.96 -0.25 16.08
N VAL A 198 -0.21 -1.36 16.11
CA VAL A 198 0.76 -1.66 17.17
C VAL A 198 1.77 -0.53 17.32
N ARG A 199 2.27 0.03 16.21
CA ARG A 199 3.23 1.16 16.24
C ARG A 199 2.61 2.44 16.78
N LEU A 200 1.35 2.69 16.50
CA LEU A 200 0.63 3.86 17.05
C LEU A 200 0.42 3.72 18.55
N VAL A 201 0.13 2.51 19.06
CA VAL A 201 0.09 2.26 20.50
C VAL A 201 1.46 2.43 21.14
N LEU A 202 2.55 1.99 20.49
CA LEU A 202 3.91 2.25 20.97
C LEU A 202 4.20 3.75 21.08
N LYS A 203 3.76 4.54 20.09
CA LYS A 203 3.88 6.02 20.15
C LYS A 203 3.07 6.60 21.29
N TYR A 204 1.85 6.15 21.50
CA TYR A 204 1.02 6.52 22.65
C TYR A 204 1.71 6.23 23.99
N LEU A 205 2.45 5.11 24.09
CA LEU A 205 3.22 4.72 25.26
C LEU A 205 4.58 5.43 25.38
N GLY A 206 4.92 6.32 24.44
CA GLY A 206 6.22 7.02 24.41
C GLY A 206 7.40 6.12 24.01
N LYS A 207 7.13 4.98 23.36
CA LYS A 207 8.11 3.98 22.96
C LYS A 207 8.56 4.16 21.51
N ASN A 208 9.68 3.51 21.14
CA ASN A 208 10.15 3.52 19.76
C ASN A 208 9.28 2.60 18.89
N PRO A 209 8.57 3.13 17.88
CA PRO A 209 7.66 2.33 17.06
C PRO A 209 8.36 1.30 16.16
N ASN A 210 9.68 1.49 15.90
CA ASN A 210 10.45 0.63 14.99
C ASN A 210 11.45 -0.28 15.70
N ALA A 211 11.46 -0.31 17.04
CA ALA A 211 12.41 -1.12 17.84
C ALA A 211 11.70 -1.66 19.09
N ALA A 212 10.53 -2.30 18.90
CA ALA A 212 9.76 -2.87 20.01
C ALA A 212 10.46 -4.10 20.61
N THR A 213 10.62 -4.09 21.92
CA THR A 213 11.02 -5.27 22.69
C THR A 213 9.81 -6.19 22.96
N PRO A 214 10.02 -7.44 23.39
CA PRO A 214 8.92 -8.31 23.84
C PRO A 214 8.07 -7.67 24.97
N GLN A 215 8.70 -6.92 25.88
CA GLN A 215 7.96 -6.21 26.93
C GLN A 215 7.12 -5.06 26.36
N ASP A 216 7.62 -4.34 25.35
CA ASP A 216 6.86 -3.29 24.69
C ASP A 216 5.63 -3.84 24.01
N LEU A 217 5.72 -5.03 23.37
CA LEU A 217 4.56 -5.71 22.79
C LEU A 217 3.56 -6.19 23.84
N ALA A 218 4.01 -6.63 25.03
CA ALA A 218 3.15 -6.96 26.15
C ALA A 218 2.40 -5.72 26.67
N ASP A 219 3.07 -4.56 26.73
CA ASP A 219 2.44 -3.30 27.12
C ASP A 219 1.40 -2.84 26.08
N VAL A 220 1.67 -3.03 24.79
CA VAL A 220 0.70 -2.79 23.70
C VAL A 220 -0.53 -3.71 23.86
N GLU A 221 -0.31 -5.01 24.10
CA GLU A 221 -1.39 -5.96 24.33
C GLU A 221 -2.27 -5.53 25.52
N ALA A 222 -1.66 -5.06 26.60
CA ALA A 222 -2.39 -4.57 27.77
C ALA A 222 -3.25 -3.33 27.46
N VAL A 223 -2.79 -2.40 26.62
CA VAL A 223 -3.59 -1.25 26.17
C VAL A 223 -4.75 -1.73 25.31
N LEU A 224 -4.48 -2.53 24.28
CA LEU A 224 -5.49 -3.00 23.35
C LEU A 224 -6.57 -3.85 24.04
N SER A 225 -6.19 -4.73 24.98
CA SER A 225 -7.14 -5.53 25.75
C SER A 225 -8.07 -4.67 26.59
N LYS A 226 -7.58 -3.58 27.20
CA LYS A 226 -8.41 -2.67 27.99
C LYS A 226 -9.43 -1.89 27.18
N ILE A 227 -9.10 -1.55 25.93
CA ILE A 227 -10.01 -0.77 25.07
C ILE A 227 -10.90 -1.66 24.20
N ARG A 228 -10.57 -2.95 24.02
CA ARG A 228 -11.32 -3.87 23.14
C ARG A 228 -12.82 -3.90 23.38
N PRO A 229 -13.32 -3.89 24.62
CA PRO A 229 -14.78 -3.88 24.89
C PRO A 229 -15.50 -2.65 24.34
N TYR A 230 -14.80 -1.59 24.04
CA TYR A 230 -15.33 -0.31 23.58
C TYR A 230 -15.22 -0.12 22.04
N VAL A 231 -14.46 -0.99 21.37
CA VAL A 231 -14.29 -0.95 19.91
C VAL A 231 -15.44 -1.71 19.25
N ARG A 232 -16.24 -1.00 18.46
CA ARG A 232 -17.41 -1.56 17.77
C ARG A 232 -17.01 -2.49 16.64
N THR A 233 -16.08 -2.03 15.78
CA THR A 233 -15.63 -2.76 14.59
C THR A 233 -14.12 -2.63 14.40
N ILE A 234 -13.53 -3.66 13.76
CA ILE A 234 -12.14 -3.64 13.27
C ILE A 234 -12.24 -3.99 11.79
N ASP A 235 -12.29 -2.97 10.94
CA ASP A 235 -12.55 -3.13 9.51
C ASP A 235 -12.01 -1.91 8.75
N SER A 236 -11.24 -2.15 7.69
CA SER A 236 -10.60 -1.10 6.87
C SER A 236 -11.49 -0.57 5.74
N SER A 237 -12.67 -1.18 5.51
CA SER A 237 -13.53 -0.87 4.37
C SER A 237 -14.76 -0.02 4.74
N ILE A 238 -15.18 -0.07 6.00
CA ILE A 238 -16.45 0.53 6.42
C ILE A 238 -16.33 1.98 6.89
N ASP A 239 -15.13 2.44 7.24
CA ASP A 239 -14.90 3.73 7.89
C ASP A 239 -15.45 4.91 7.08
N ILE A 240 -15.28 4.91 5.76
CA ILE A 240 -15.74 5.99 4.87
C ILE A 240 -17.26 6.16 4.96
N GLN A 241 -18.00 5.05 4.75
CA GLN A 241 -19.46 5.11 4.71
C GLN A 241 -20.07 5.29 6.10
N ALA A 242 -19.54 4.58 7.10
CA ALA A 242 -20.03 4.65 8.48
C ALA A 242 -19.80 6.04 9.09
N MET A 243 -18.66 6.68 8.80
CA MET A 243 -18.39 8.06 9.21
C MET A 243 -19.32 9.05 8.49
N ALA A 244 -19.48 8.91 7.17
CA ALA A 244 -20.32 9.79 6.37
C ALA A 244 -21.80 9.75 6.78
N ASN A 245 -22.29 8.58 7.22
CA ASN A 245 -23.66 8.40 7.68
C ASN A 245 -23.85 8.76 9.17
N GLY A 246 -22.79 8.89 9.97
CA GLY A 246 -22.86 9.07 11.41
C GLY A 246 -23.14 7.77 12.20
N ASP A 247 -22.85 6.61 11.61
CA ASP A 247 -22.99 5.30 12.28
C ASP A 247 -21.90 5.08 13.34
N ILE A 248 -20.72 5.71 13.12
CA ILE A 248 -19.60 5.77 14.07
C ILE A 248 -19.15 7.22 14.26
N CYS A 249 -18.60 7.51 15.42
CA CYS A 249 -18.13 8.87 15.74
C CYS A 249 -16.64 9.03 15.69
N VAL A 250 -15.88 7.95 15.80
CA VAL A 250 -14.40 7.97 15.77
C VAL A 250 -13.89 6.75 14.99
N ALA A 251 -12.88 6.97 14.16
CA ALA A 251 -12.18 5.90 13.49
C ALA A 251 -10.66 6.15 13.48
N LEU A 252 -9.87 5.11 13.75
CA LEU A 252 -8.46 5.06 13.40
C LEU A 252 -8.39 4.61 11.95
N GLY A 253 -7.82 5.43 11.06
CA GLY A 253 -7.81 5.14 9.62
C GLY A 253 -6.80 5.97 8.84
N TYR A 254 -6.89 5.84 7.52
CA TYR A 254 -6.09 6.61 6.58
C TYR A 254 -6.71 7.99 6.34
N ASN A 255 -5.87 9.02 6.21
CA ASN A 255 -6.32 10.39 5.97
C ASN A 255 -7.29 10.52 4.77
N GLY A 256 -7.02 9.84 3.65
CA GLY A 256 -7.89 9.90 2.46
C GLY A 256 -9.29 9.33 2.70
N SER A 257 -9.46 8.32 3.57
CA SER A 257 -10.79 7.82 3.95
C SER A 257 -11.66 8.94 4.54
N PHE A 258 -11.07 9.81 5.35
CA PHE A 258 -11.82 10.91 5.99
C PHE A 258 -12.10 12.07 5.05
N VAL A 259 -11.22 12.32 4.06
CA VAL A 259 -11.50 13.24 2.95
C VAL A 259 -12.72 12.76 2.16
N GLN A 260 -12.76 11.47 1.80
CA GLN A 260 -13.88 10.87 1.09
C GLN A 260 -15.17 10.86 1.94
N ALA A 261 -15.08 10.48 3.22
CA ALA A 261 -16.22 10.49 4.13
C ALA A 261 -16.84 11.89 4.25
N ARG A 262 -16.00 12.92 4.39
CA ARG A 262 -16.42 14.34 4.43
C ARG A 262 -17.13 14.76 3.14
N SER A 263 -16.59 14.36 1.97
CA SER A 263 -17.21 14.64 0.68
C SER A 263 -18.59 13.98 0.57
N ARG A 264 -18.72 12.71 0.95
CA ARG A 264 -20.00 11.98 0.95
C ARG A 264 -21.03 12.60 1.90
N ALA A 265 -20.62 12.99 3.10
CA ALA A 265 -21.50 13.66 4.05
C ALA A 265 -22.02 15.01 3.49
N LYS A 266 -21.14 15.77 2.83
CA LYS A 266 -21.50 17.05 2.18
C LYS A 266 -22.47 16.83 1.01
N GLU A 267 -22.24 15.84 0.18
CA GLU A 267 -23.12 15.45 -0.95
C GLU A 267 -24.51 15.03 -0.44
N ALA A 268 -24.54 14.24 0.64
CA ALA A 268 -25.77 13.79 1.29
C ALA A 268 -26.51 14.92 2.03
N LYS A 269 -25.86 16.07 2.25
CA LYS A 269 -26.41 17.22 2.98
C LYS A 269 -26.97 16.86 4.37
N ASN A 270 -26.35 15.88 5.03
CA ASN A 270 -26.84 15.32 6.30
C ASN A 270 -26.35 16.08 7.54
N GLY A 271 -25.57 17.17 7.35
CA GLY A 271 -25.08 18.02 8.43
C GLY A 271 -23.95 17.42 9.27
N ILE A 272 -23.37 16.30 8.82
CA ILE A 272 -22.24 15.66 9.52
C ILE A 272 -20.95 16.40 9.17
N ASP A 273 -20.22 16.84 10.22
CA ASP A 273 -18.92 17.47 10.13
C ASP A 273 -17.84 16.48 10.56
N ILE A 274 -16.95 16.13 9.62
CA ILE A 274 -15.89 15.15 9.81
C ILE A 274 -14.54 15.86 9.86
N GLY A 275 -13.90 15.77 11.03
CA GLY A 275 -12.53 16.19 11.26
C GLY A 275 -11.55 15.03 11.16
N TYR A 276 -10.28 15.40 11.05
CA TYR A 276 -9.16 14.46 11.12
C TYR A 276 -8.01 15.09 11.88
N THR A 277 -7.28 14.30 12.62
CA THR A 277 -6.11 14.76 13.36
C THR A 277 -4.96 13.78 13.29
N ILE A 278 -3.74 14.33 13.24
CA ILE A 278 -2.49 13.64 13.48
C ILE A 278 -2.12 13.93 14.93
N PRO A 279 -2.18 12.93 15.84
CA PRO A 279 -1.88 13.14 17.25
C PRO A 279 -0.48 13.69 17.53
N ASP A 280 -0.36 14.46 18.62
CA ASP A 280 0.89 15.13 19.00
C ASP A 280 2.01 14.17 19.35
N GLU A 281 1.69 12.96 19.79
CA GLU A 281 2.68 11.90 20.07
C GLU A 281 3.34 11.41 18.77
N GLY A 282 2.79 11.77 17.61
CA GLY A 282 3.25 11.37 16.29
C GLY A 282 2.46 10.23 15.68
N SER A 283 2.54 10.11 14.37
CA SER A 283 1.81 9.11 13.61
C SER A 283 2.60 8.53 12.46
N LEU A 284 2.05 7.50 11.83
CA LEU A 284 2.67 6.75 10.76
C LEU A 284 2.46 7.45 9.41
N LEU A 285 3.55 7.56 8.65
CA LEU A 285 3.58 7.99 7.27
C LEU A 285 3.75 6.75 6.38
N TRP A 286 2.86 6.56 5.44
CA TRP A 286 2.93 5.47 4.47
C TRP A 286 3.19 6.00 3.06
N PHE A 287 3.79 5.14 2.22
CA PHE A 287 4.05 5.40 0.81
C PHE A 287 3.60 4.22 -0.01
N ASP A 288 2.95 4.48 -1.14
CA ASP A 288 2.75 3.50 -2.20
C ASP A 288 3.73 3.77 -3.34
N MET A 289 4.39 2.71 -3.79
CA MET A 289 5.55 2.77 -4.64
C MET A 289 5.25 2.19 -6.01
N LEU A 290 5.58 2.91 -7.08
CA LEU A 290 5.65 2.34 -8.42
C LEU A 290 6.94 1.55 -8.55
N ALA A 291 6.84 0.25 -8.83
CA ALA A 291 7.98 -0.63 -8.98
C ALA A 291 7.86 -1.53 -10.22
N ILE A 292 8.99 -1.97 -10.74
CA ILE A 292 9.08 -2.85 -11.91
C ILE A 292 9.51 -4.24 -11.43
N PRO A 293 8.64 -5.27 -11.53
CA PRO A 293 9.02 -6.64 -11.19
C PRO A 293 10.27 -7.09 -11.97
N ARG A 294 11.10 -7.93 -11.33
CA ARG A 294 12.34 -8.45 -11.95
C ARG A 294 12.07 -9.18 -13.26
N ASP A 295 10.92 -9.83 -13.36
CA ASP A 295 10.47 -10.63 -14.48
C ASP A 295 9.53 -9.89 -15.44
N ALA A 296 9.45 -8.55 -15.31
CA ALA A 296 8.59 -7.70 -16.15
C ALA A 296 8.86 -7.96 -17.64
N PRO A 297 7.84 -8.40 -18.40
CA PRO A 297 8.02 -8.68 -19.82
C PRO A 297 8.28 -7.41 -20.66
N ASN A 298 7.83 -6.24 -20.20
CA ASN A 298 7.90 -4.97 -20.95
C ASN A 298 8.53 -3.85 -20.11
N ALA A 299 9.71 -4.09 -19.50
CA ALA A 299 10.36 -3.14 -18.59
C ALA A 299 10.63 -1.75 -19.20
N ALA A 300 10.82 -1.65 -20.53
CA ALA A 300 10.96 -0.38 -21.21
C ALA A 300 9.65 0.43 -21.18
N ASN A 301 8.51 -0.20 -21.45
CA ASN A 301 7.18 0.40 -21.36
C ASN A 301 6.86 0.80 -19.91
N ALA A 302 7.32 0.00 -18.93
CA ALA A 302 7.17 0.31 -17.51
C ALA A 302 7.87 1.63 -17.14
N HIS A 303 9.11 1.86 -17.59
CA HIS A 303 9.80 3.14 -17.37
C HIS A 303 9.06 4.30 -18.02
N LEU A 304 8.57 4.13 -19.26
CA LEU A 304 7.78 5.17 -19.93
C LEU A 304 6.52 5.52 -19.15
N PHE A 305 5.80 4.51 -18.63
CA PHE A 305 4.59 4.71 -17.85
C PHE A 305 4.88 5.39 -16.50
N ILE A 306 5.90 4.94 -15.78
CA ILE A 306 6.32 5.55 -14.51
C ILE A 306 6.72 7.02 -14.77
N ASN A 307 7.51 7.29 -15.83
CA ASN A 307 7.88 8.66 -16.18
C ASN A 307 6.68 9.53 -16.54
N TYR A 308 5.69 8.97 -17.26
CA TYR A 308 4.44 9.67 -17.60
C TYR A 308 3.65 10.01 -16.32
N LEU A 309 3.48 9.08 -15.39
CA LEU A 309 2.80 9.32 -14.12
C LEU A 309 3.48 10.41 -13.28
N MET A 310 4.79 10.64 -13.47
CA MET A 310 5.52 11.75 -12.82
C MET A 310 5.36 13.10 -13.52
N THR A 311 4.59 13.22 -14.58
CA THR A 311 4.24 14.51 -15.18
C THR A 311 3.37 15.31 -14.20
N PRO A 312 3.66 16.60 -13.93
CA PRO A 312 2.93 17.37 -12.91
C PRO A 312 1.40 17.36 -13.09
N GLN A 313 0.92 17.55 -14.32
CA GLN A 313 -0.52 17.54 -14.60
C GLN A 313 -1.16 16.17 -14.34
N VAL A 314 -0.48 15.08 -14.73
CA VAL A 314 -1.01 13.71 -14.56
C VAL A 314 -1.17 13.37 -13.09
N ILE A 315 -0.14 13.65 -12.29
CA ILE A 315 -0.21 13.30 -10.86
C ILE A 315 -1.15 14.21 -10.08
N ALA A 316 -1.27 15.50 -10.46
CA ALA A 316 -2.26 16.39 -9.87
C ALA A 316 -3.68 15.86 -10.10
N ASN A 317 -4.01 15.43 -11.33
CA ASN A 317 -5.30 14.83 -11.63
C ASN A 317 -5.55 13.56 -10.80
N ILE A 318 -4.51 12.74 -10.60
CA ILE A 318 -4.59 11.54 -9.76
C ILE A 318 -4.85 11.93 -8.30
N SER A 319 -4.06 12.85 -7.73
CA SER A 319 -4.25 13.32 -6.34
C SER A 319 -5.63 13.94 -6.11
N ASN A 320 -6.12 14.73 -7.07
CA ASN A 320 -7.48 15.31 -7.00
C ASN A 320 -8.56 14.21 -6.97
N PHE A 321 -8.34 13.10 -7.69
CA PHE A 321 -9.28 11.99 -7.75
C PHE A 321 -9.24 11.09 -6.51
N ILE A 322 -8.01 10.66 -6.11
CA ILE A 322 -7.86 9.69 -5.00
C ILE A 322 -7.90 10.33 -3.61
N GLY A 323 -7.71 11.65 -3.51
CA GLY A 323 -7.70 12.37 -2.21
C GLY A 323 -6.46 12.11 -1.35
N PHE A 324 -5.39 11.55 -1.93
CA PHE A 324 -4.09 11.38 -1.25
C PHE A 324 -3.03 12.30 -1.81
N ALA A 325 -2.06 12.64 -0.97
CA ALA A 325 -0.96 13.50 -1.38
C ALA A 325 -0.05 12.79 -2.38
N ASP A 326 0.40 13.53 -3.37
CA ASP A 326 1.52 13.14 -4.23
C ASP A 326 2.86 13.62 -3.64
N ALA A 327 3.94 13.12 -4.20
CA ALA A 327 5.29 13.52 -3.78
C ALA A 327 5.91 14.60 -4.68
N LYS A 328 5.11 15.41 -5.38
CA LYS A 328 5.63 16.35 -6.37
C LYS A 328 5.41 17.81 -5.97
N SER A 329 6.50 18.52 -5.72
CA SER A 329 6.49 19.97 -5.51
C SER A 329 5.93 20.72 -6.72
N ALA A 330 6.19 20.25 -7.94
CA ALA A 330 5.74 20.88 -9.18
C ALA A 330 4.24 20.73 -9.48
N ALA A 331 3.52 19.79 -8.82
CA ALA A 331 2.10 19.59 -9.01
C ALA A 331 1.23 20.50 -8.14
N SER A 332 1.80 21.14 -7.12
CA SER A 332 1.04 21.89 -6.10
C SER A 332 0.14 22.98 -6.67
N SER A 333 0.56 23.68 -7.74
CA SER A 333 -0.23 24.72 -8.41
C SER A 333 -1.34 24.18 -9.33
N LEU A 334 -1.35 22.87 -9.58
CA LEU A 334 -2.28 22.17 -10.47
C LEU A 334 -3.33 21.38 -9.68
N LEU A 335 -3.18 21.31 -8.36
CA LEU A 335 -4.15 20.68 -7.49
C LEU A 335 -5.39 21.55 -7.34
N ASP A 336 -6.54 20.91 -7.18
CA ASP A 336 -7.76 21.61 -6.77
C ASP A 336 -7.52 22.33 -5.45
N ALA A 337 -8.00 23.56 -5.34
CA ALA A 337 -7.79 24.39 -4.15
C ALA A 337 -8.29 23.70 -2.85
N SER A 338 -9.35 22.91 -2.96
CA SER A 338 -9.91 22.11 -1.86
C SER A 338 -8.99 20.94 -1.42
N ILE A 339 -8.11 20.45 -2.29
CA ILE A 339 -7.13 19.41 -1.99
C ILE A 339 -5.82 20.06 -1.54
N ALA A 340 -5.34 21.06 -2.28
CA ALA A 340 -4.05 21.72 -2.00
C ALA A 340 -4.02 22.39 -0.62
N ALA A 341 -5.13 22.99 -0.19
CA ALA A 341 -5.26 23.67 1.10
C ALA A 341 -5.74 22.74 2.24
N ASP A 342 -6.03 21.48 1.96
CA ASP A 342 -6.57 20.57 2.97
C ASP A 342 -5.45 20.01 3.86
N PRO A 343 -5.41 20.34 5.16
CA PRO A 343 -4.40 19.83 6.08
C PRO A 343 -4.53 18.32 6.33
N ILE A 344 -5.62 17.69 5.95
CA ILE A 344 -5.78 16.23 5.98
C ILE A 344 -4.93 15.60 4.89
N VAL A 345 -4.88 16.19 3.69
CA VAL A 345 -4.11 15.70 2.55
C VAL A 345 -2.65 16.12 2.66
N TYR A 346 -2.41 17.42 2.90
CA TYR A 346 -1.09 18.01 3.02
C TYR A 346 -0.88 18.60 4.43
N PRO A 347 -0.50 17.78 5.41
CA PRO A 347 -0.29 18.24 6.79
C PRO A 347 0.73 19.38 6.86
N PRO A 348 0.54 20.38 7.74
CA PRO A 348 1.53 21.42 8.00
C PRO A 348 2.89 20.83 8.41
N ARG A 349 3.97 21.60 8.19
CA ARG A 349 5.35 21.13 8.41
C ARG A 349 5.62 20.67 9.85
N ASP A 350 5.06 21.32 10.83
CA ASP A 350 5.16 20.97 12.25
C ASP A 350 4.54 19.58 12.53
N GLN A 351 3.42 19.27 11.89
CA GLN A 351 2.80 17.95 11.95
C GLN A 351 3.62 16.91 11.20
N GLN A 352 4.15 17.26 10.03
CA GLN A 352 5.02 16.35 9.27
C GLN A 352 6.27 15.93 10.04
N GLN A 353 6.83 16.78 10.92
CA GLN A 353 8.00 16.45 11.75
C GLN A 353 7.71 15.35 12.78
N ARG A 354 6.44 15.15 13.15
CA ARG A 354 6.00 14.11 14.10
C ARG A 354 5.69 12.77 13.43
N LEU A 355 5.71 12.74 12.10
CA LEU A 355 5.47 11.52 11.32
C LEU A 355 6.73 10.64 11.29
N PHE A 356 6.53 9.35 11.41
CA PHE A 356 7.58 8.34 11.25
C PHE A 356 7.22 7.36 10.15
N VAL A 357 8.24 6.80 9.51
CA VAL A 357 8.09 5.74 8.51
C VAL A 357 8.22 4.39 9.21
N GLN A 358 7.38 3.45 8.85
CA GLN A 358 7.48 2.08 9.34
C GLN A 358 8.70 1.40 8.73
N SER A 359 9.55 0.83 9.59
CA SER A 359 10.57 -0.13 9.17
C SER A 359 9.99 -1.54 9.06
N GLU A 360 10.66 -2.40 8.32
CA GLU A 360 10.29 -3.80 8.24
C GLU A 360 10.48 -4.50 9.59
N ASP A 361 9.55 -5.37 9.93
CA ASP A 361 9.61 -6.23 11.10
C ASP A 361 10.45 -7.49 10.81
N SER A 362 11.19 -7.95 11.81
CA SER A 362 11.74 -9.31 11.73
C SER A 362 10.62 -10.35 11.64
N PRO A 363 10.89 -11.54 11.10
CA PRO A 363 9.88 -12.61 11.06
C PRO A 363 9.32 -12.96 12.45
N GLU A 364 10.12 -12.81 13.50
CA GLU A 364 9.70 -13.03 14.87
C GLU A 364 8.73 -11.94 15.36
N GLN A 365 9.08 -10.67 15.13
CA GLN A 365 8.22 -9.53 15.45
C GLN A 365 6.89 -9.60 14.68
N SER A 366 6.93 -9.91 13.38
CA SER A 366 5.72 -10.05 12.55
C SER A 366 4.78 -11.12 13.13
N ARG A 367 5.33 -12.28 13.54
CA ARG A 367 4.53 -13.34 14.19
C ARG A 367 3.97 -12.90 15.54
N ALA A 368 4.73 -12.16 16.33
CA ALA A 368 4.26 -11.66 17.62
C ALA A 368 3.13 -10.64 17.46
N ILE A 369 3.29 -9.68 16.53
CA ILE A 369 2.28 -8.68 16.18
C ILE A 369 1.00 -9.35 15.66
N THR A 370 1.12 -10.36 14.79
CA THR A 370 -0.02 -11.11 14.27
C THR A 370 -0.79 -11.82 15.38
N ARG A 371 -0.11 -12.50 16.31
CA ARG A 371 -0.74 -13.16 17.46
C ARG A 371 -1.47 -12.16 18.38
N LEU A 372 -0.81 -11.05 18.71
CA LEU A 372 -1.37 -9.96 19.50
C LEU A 372 -2.64 -9.41 18.83
N TRP A 373 -2.59 -9.18 17.52
CA TRP A 373 -3.72 -8.66 16.77
C TRP A 373 -4.91 -9.63 16.72
N GLN A 374 -4.66 -10.94 16.55
CA GLN A 374 -5.71 -11.94 16.60
C GLN A 374 -6.41 -11.97 17.97
N LYS A 375 -5.65 -11.88 19.07
CA LYS A 375 -6.25 -11.76 20.42
C LYS A 375 -7.13 -10.51 20.53
N PHE A 376 -6.65 -9.37 20.04
CA PHE A 376 -7.44 -8.13 20.03
C PHE A 376 -8.72 -8.28 19.21
N LYS A 377 -8.67 -8.89 18.01
CA LYS A 377 -9.88 -9.11 17.17
C LYS A 377 -10.90 -10.04 17.84
N THR A 378 -10.44 -11.13 18.40
CA THR A 378 -11.31 -12.17 18.99
C THR A 378 -11.76 -11.88 20.42
N ALA A 379 -11.29 -10.78 21.02
CA ALA A 379 -11.56 -10.42 22.43
C ALA A 379 -11.09 -11.48 23.44
N GLN A 380 -10.02 -12.23 23.12
CA GLN A 380 -9.42 -13.26 23.96
C GLN A 380 -8.24 -12.71 24.79
#